data_b4a1920e8cadd6147fc5a610d551db73
#
_entry.id   b4a1920e8cadd6147fc5a610d551db73
#
_cell.length_a   1.000
_cell.length_b   1.000
_cell.length_c   1.000
_cell.angle_alpha   90.00
_cell.angle_beta   90.00
_cell.angle_gamma   90.00
#
_symmetry.space_group_name_H-M   'P 1'
#
loop_
_entity.id
_entity.type
_entity.pdbx_description
1 polymer ?
#
loop_
_entity_poly.entity_id
_entity_poly.type
_entity_poly.pdbx_seq_one_letter_code
_entity_poly.pdbx_strand_id
1 'polypeptide(L)'
;MKIRRCFPPLLALCIVLAPRYAQSQNQNVNNGSPVYVQQEGFVDANGVMIYYRILGRGEPLLIVHGGPGASHDYFLPYLLPLARHHKLVFIDERGSGRSQKLEDASGYTVENMVEDVEAVRVALRLGQVTLLGHSYGGALAQAYALKYQKNLSHLILGSTWSSTKALNEVFIRMKQNMSPELQQRIHNLESSGLFGHGKDYEKNRYTTEYMVAAWGEGYFPYLYQNRPDPNYDPVDNGKMSWELYREMWGEHGEFVVDGNLRSVEYTDRLSTIKVPTLILVGDHDECDPSLAEAMHQKIAESKLVVFPKAGHMTFVDQPEMFRKAVESFLMK
;
A
#
# COMPACT_ATOMS: atom_id res chain seq x y z
N MET A 1 55.66 -59.43 33.40
CA MET A 1 55.97 -59.15 32.00
C MET A 1 54.77 -58.54 31.38
N LYS A 2 54.67 -57.18 31.35
CA LYS A 2 53.49 -56.42 30.81
C LYS A 2 53.92 -55.75 29.51
N ILE A 3 53.36 -56.20 28.44
CA ILE A 3 53.55 -55.65 27.08
C ILE A 3 52.69 -54.39 26.94
N ARG A 4 53.36 -53.23 26.82
CA ARG A 4 52.70 -51.94 26.45
C ARG A 4 52.56 -51.94 24.92
N ARG A 5 51.33 -51.89 24.42
CA ARG A 5 51.05 -51.56 23.03
C ARG A 5 50.96 -50.05 22.86
N CYS A 6 51.88 -49.47 22.09
CA CYS A 6 51.82 -48.09 21.59
C CYS A 6 50.81 -48.04 20.45
N PHE A 7 49.84 -47.14 20.53
CA PHE A 7 49.00 -46.68 19.41
C PHE A 7 49.57 -45.39 18.85
N PRO A 8 49.67 -45.22 17.53
CA PRO A 8 50.08 -43.94 16.94
C PRO A 8 48.93 -42.92 17.00
N PRO A 9 49.19 -41.60 17.02
CA PRO A 9 48.14 -40.59 17.05
C PRO A 9 47.43 -40.51 15.73
N LEU A 10 46.10 -40.55 15.76
CA LEU A 10 45.22 -40.22 14.63
C LEU A 10 45.32 -38.73 14.35
N LEU A 11 45.85 -38.37 13.19
CA LEU A 11 45.80 -37.02 12.64
C LEU A 11 44.31 -36.75 12.24
N ALA A 12 43.64 -35.91 13.00
CA ALA A 12 42.30 -35.43 12.64
C ALA A 12 42.45 -34.40 11.53
N LEU A 13 42.09 -34.81 10.30
CA LEU A 13 42.00 -33.94 9.15
C LEU A 13 40.71 -33.11 9.26
N CYS A 14 40.83 -31.89 9.80
CA CYS A 14 39.73 -30.93 9.75
C CYS A 14 39.47 -30.51 8.30
N ILE A 15 38.48 -31.15 7.65
CA ILE A 15 37.96 -30.64 6.38
C ILE A 15 37.07 -29.44 6.70
N VAL A 16 37.61 -28.24 6.50
CA VAL A 16 36.83 -27.00 6.51
C VAL A 16 35.94 -27.01 5.25
N LEU A 17 34.71 -27.40 5.42
CA LEU A 17 33.68 -27.19 4.42
C LEU A 17 33.35 -25.68 4.37
N ALA A 18 34.03 -24.95 3.49
CA ALA A 18 33.57 -23.62 3.13
C ALA A 18 32.21 -23.72 2.46
N PRO A 19 31.20 -22.93 2.85
CA PRO A 19 29.94 -22.89 2.13
C PRO A 19 30.20 -22.42 0.70
N ARG A 20 30.02 -23.30 -0.26
CA ARG A 20 29.93 -22.91 -1.68
C ARG A 20 28.68 -22.04 -1.80
N TYR A 21 28.85 -20.74 -1.83
CA TYR A 21 27.85 -19.85 -2.41
C TYR A 21 27.60 -20.34 -3.84
N ALA A 22 26.42 -20.85 -4.08
CA ALA A 22 25.95 -21.14 -5.40
C ALA A 22 25.97 -19.84 -6.20
N GLN A 23 26.96 -19.65 -7.04
CA GLN A 23 26.90 -18.72 -8.13
C GLN A 23 25.75 -19.20 -9.03
N SER A 24 24.64 -18.50 -8.97
CA SER A 24 23.58 -18.68 -9.94
C SER A 24 24.18 -18.39 -11.30
N GLN A 25 24.33 -19.44 -12.09
CA GLN A 25 24.73 -19.31 -13.47
C GLN A 25 23.70 -18.43 -14.18
N ASN A 26 24.18 -17.30 -14.70
CA ASN A 26 23.47 -16.53 -15.72
C ASN A 26 23.20 -17.45 -16.92
N GLN A 27 22.09 -18.14 -16.90
CA GLN A 27 21.56 -18.70 -18.15
C GLN A 27 21.01 -17.52 -18.93
N ASN A 28 21.72 -17.16 -19.99
CA ASN A 28 21.23 -16.31 -21.06
C ASN A 28 20.01 -16.98 -21.70
N VAL A 29 18.84 -16.75 -21.11
CA VAL A 29 17.57 -17.01 -21.78
C VAL A 29 17.31 -15.80 -22.66
N ASN A 30 17.73 -15.92 -23.91
CA ASN A 30 17.45 -14.97 -25.00
C ASN A 30 15.96 -15.09 -25.42
N ASN A 31 15.05 -14.83 -24.50
CA ASN A 31 13.63 -14.64 -24.75
C ASN A 31 13.23 -13.32 -24.13
N GLY A 32 13.51 -12.20 -24.78
CA GLY A 32 12.91 -10.87 -24.65
C GLY A 32 12.30 -10.37 -23.34
N SER A 33 12.42 -11.10 -22.23
CA SER A 33 11.92 -10.69 -20.92
C SER A 33 12.86 -9.63 -20.34
N PRO A 34 12.36 -8.45 -20.01
CA PRO A 34 13.20 -7.39 -19.45
C PRO A 34 13.78 -7.85 -18.11
N VAL A 35 15.11 -7.81 -17.99
CA VAL A 35 15.81 -8.03 -16.72
C VAL A 35 15.65 -6.75 -15.89
N TYR A 36 14.83 -6.80 -14.87
CA TYR A 36 14.67 -5.69 -13.92
C TYR A 36 15.84 -5.69 -12.92
N VAL A 37 16.44 -4.51 -12.72
CA VAL A 37 17.32 -4.32 -11.56
C VAL A 37 16.45 -4.39 -10.33
N GLN A 38 16.83 -5.23 -9.38
CA GLN A 38 16.13 -5.39 -8.11
C GLN A 38 17.07 -5.05 -6.97
N GLN A 39 16.59 -4.22 -6.05
CA GLN A 39 17.23 -3.94 -4.77
C GLN A 39 16.15 -3.87 -3.70
N GLU A 40 16.44 -4.37 -2.51
CA GLU A 40 15.56 -4.22 -1.35
C GLU A 40 16.38 -4.05 -0.09
N GLY A 41 15.78 -3.51 0.95
CA GLY A 41 16.43 -3.26 2.23
C GLY A 41 15.57 -2.44 3.16
N PHE A 42 16.23 -1.84 4.15
CA PHE A 42 15.59 -1.00 5.14
C PHE A 42 16.28 0.36 5.22
N VAL A 43 15.49 1.38 5.49
CA VAL A 43 15.94 2.73 5.82
C VAL A 43 15.54 3.01 7.26
N ASP A 44 16.48 3.52 8.06
CA ASP A 44 16.15 4.12 9.34
C ASP A 44 15.48 5.48 9.11
N ALA A 45 14.17 5.50 9.31
CA ALA A 45 13.34 6.69 9.19
C ALA A 45 13.03 7.21 10.61
N ASN A 46 13.94 8.01 11.16
CA ASN A 46 13.78 8.60 12.50
C ASN A 46 13.57 7.56 13.61
N GLY A 47 14.33 6.46 13.59
CA GLY A 47 14.27 5.36 14.56
C GLY A 47 13.27 4.27 14.22
N VAL A 48 12.61 4.31 13.06
CA VAL A 48 11.73 3.25 12.56
C VAL A 48 12.30 2.68 11.28
N MET A 49 12.47 1.36 11.21
CA MET A 49 13.00 0.68 10.04
C MET A 49 11.92 0.52 8.98
N ILE A 50 12.02 1.29 7.91
CA ILE A 50 11.10 1.28 6.77
C ILE A 50 11.66 0.40 5.67
N TYR A 51 10.92 -0.64 5.30
CA TYR A 51 11.28 -1.51 4.18
C TYR A 51 11.05 -0.81 2.85
N TYR A 52 11.98 -1.01 1.91
CA TYR A 52 11.83 -0.58 0.53
C TYR A 52 12.21 -1.69 -0.45
N ARG A 53 11.63 -1.61 -1.65
CA ARG A 53 11.95 -2.45 -2.79
C ARG A 53 12.04 -1.60 -4.05
N ILE A 54 13.15 -1.73 -4.78
CA ILE A 54 13.40 -1.01 -6.03
C ILE A 54 13.37 -1.99 -7.20
N LEU A 55 12.63 -1.65 -8.24
CA LEU A 55 12.58 -2.40 -9.49
C LEU A 55 12.78 -1.42 -10.67
N GLY A 56 13.60 -1.84 -11.65
CA GLY A 56 13.83 -1.04 -12.84
C GLY A 56 14.87 0.07 -12.67
N ARG A 57 14.91 0.97 -13.63
CA ARG A 57 15.84 2.13 -13.73
C ARG A 57 15.13 3.32 -14.36
N GLY A 58 15.68 4.51 -14.20
CA GLY A 58 15.15 5.76 -14.74
C GLY A 58 14.71 6.70 -13.64
N GLU A 59 13.79 7.62 -13.95
CA GLU A 59 13.25 8.56 -13.00
C GLU A 59 12.49 7.83 -11.86
N PRO A 60 12.66 8.27 -10.61
CA PRO A 60 12.08 7.60 -9.48
C PRO A 60 10.57 7.81 -9.38
N LEU A 61 9.85 6.70 -9.34
CA LEU A 61 8.43 6.62 -8.99
C LEU A 61 8.33 5.99 -7.61
N LEU A 62 8.17 6.81 -6.58
CA LEU A 62 7.99 6.39 -5.20
C LEU A 62 6.52 6.06 -4.97
N ILE A 63 6.26 4.89 -4.41
CA ILE A 63 4.92 4.30 -4.35
C ILE A 63 4.58 3.99 -2.90
N VAL A 64 3.49 4.56 -2.42
CA VAL A 64 2.91 4.32 -1.09
C VAL A 64 1.57 3.60 -1.23
N HIS A 65 1.40 2.56 -0.42
CA HIS A 65 0.27 1.65 -0.53
C HIS A 65 -0.96 2.11 0.25
N GLY A 66 -2.07 1.41 0.08
CA GLY A 66 -3.32 1.60 0.80
C GLY A 66 -3.43 0.75 2.06
N GLY A 67 -4.62 0.60 2.52
CA GLY A 67 -5.01 0.03 3.80
C GLY A 67 -5.71 1.11 4.61
N PRO A 68 -5.15 1.58 5.75
CA PRO A 68 -3.79 1.42 6.29
C PRO A 68 -3.43 -0.02 6.69
N GLY A 69 -2.14 -0.34 6.72
CA GLY A 69 -1.67 -1.64 7.23
C GLY A 69 -1.55 -2.77 6.20
N ALA A 70 -1.82 -2.53 4.90
CA ALA A 70 -1.55 -3.48 3.83
C ALA A 70 -0.03 -3.61 3.55
N SER A 71 0.40 -3.87 2.35
CA SER A 71 1.80 -3.83 1.92
C SER A 71 1.89 -3.53 0.42
N HIS A 72 3.10 -3.16 -0.04
CA HIS A 72 3.33 -2.91 -1.46
C HIS A 72 3.07 -4.14 -2.35
N ASP A 73 2.97 -5.34 -1.79
CA ASP A 73 2.86 -6.59 -2.56
C ASP A 73 1.62 -6.60 -3.47
N TYR A 74 0.54 -5.92 -3.11
CA TYR A 74 -0.68 -5.92 -3.91
C TYR A 74 -0.56 -5.14 -5.23
N PHE A 75 0.44 -4.28 -5.36
CA PHE A 75 0.74 -3.62 -6.63
C PHE A 75 1.40 -4.55 -7.65
N LEU A 76 2.05 -5.60 -7.16
CA LEU A 76 2.73 -6.57 -8.01
C LEU A 76 1.74 -7.69 -8.43
N PRO A 77 1.71 -8.08 -9.68
CA PRO A 77 2.58 -7.73 -10.80
C PRO A 77 2.12 -6.52 -11.65
N TYR A 78 1.04 -5.85 -11.26
CA TYR A 78 0.33 -4.88 -12.11
C TYR A 78 1.17 -3.65 -12.48
N LEU A 79 1.97 -3.12 -11.54
CA LEU A 79 2.83 -1.97 -11.81
C LEU A 79 4.20 -2.37 -12.40
N LEU A 80 4.54 -3.66 -12.38
CA LEU A 80 5.84 -4.14 -12.88
C LEU A 80 6.17 -3.68 -14.33
N PRO A 81 5.22 -3.60 -15.27
CA PRO A 81 5.52 -3.09 -16.61
C PRO A 81 6.10 -1.68 -16.64
N LEU A 82 5.77 -0.81 -15.67
CA LEU A 82 6.32 0.56 -15.56
C LEU A 82 7.83 0.55 -15.26
N ALA A 83 8.37 -0.54 -14.68
CA ALA A 83 9.80 -0.68 -14.38
C ALA A 83 10.69 -0.73 -15.64
N ARG A 84 10.09 -0.81 -16.83
CA ARG A 84 10.82 -0.71 -18.11
C ARG A 84 11.41 0.68 -18.34
N HIS A 85 10.73 1.71 -17.83
CA HIS A 85 11.05 3.12 -18.10
C HIS A 85 11.29 3.92 -16.81
N HIS A 86 10.88 3.40 -15.65
CA HIS A 86 10.94 4.09 -14.37
C HIS A 86 11.64 3.22 -13.31
N LYS A 87 12.28 3.88 -12.37
CA LYS A 87 12.76 3.27 -11.12
C LYS A 87 11.58 3.23 -10.14
N LEU A 88 10.89 2.10 -10.06
CA LEU A 88 9.83 1.91 -9.08
C LEU A 88 10.44 1.72 -7.70
N VAL A 89 10.07 2.55 -6.76
CA VAL A 89 10.49 2.49 -5.36
C VAL A 89 9.25 2.25 -4.52
N PHE A 90 9.01 1.02 -4.17
CA PHE A 90 7.94 0.63 -3.25
C PHE A 90 8.44 0.77 -1.81
N ILE A 91 7.59 1.23 -0.92
CA ILE A 91 7.81 1.15 0.52
C ILE A 91 6.64 0.46 1.19
N ASP A 92 6.90 -0.19 2.32
CA ASP A 92 5.88 -0.53 3.28
C ASP A 92 5.89 0.57 4.35
N GLU A 93 4.76 1.24 4.61
CA GLU A 93 4.68 2.29 5.64
C GLU A 93 4.97 1.68 7.02
N ARG A 94 5.31 2.52 8.02
CA ARG A 94 5.55 2.06 9.39
C ARG A 94 4.42 1.16 9.88
N GLY A 95 4.76 0.05 10.50
CA GLY A 95 3.81 -0.95 11.00
C GLY A 95 3.22 -1.86 9.95
N SER A 96 3.45 -1.61 8.67
CA SER A 96 2.90 -2.37 7.53
C SER A 96 3.91 -3.35 6.96
N GLY A 97 3.42 -4.40 6.33
CA GLY A 97 4.22 -5.33 5.55
C GLY A 97 5.48 -5.82 6.26
N ARG A 98 6.66 -5.46 5.73
CA ARG A 98 7.98 -5.81 6.26
C ARG A 98 8.59 -4.71 7.13
N SER A 99 7.98 -3.52 7.17
CA SER A 99 8.45 -2.43 8.00
C SER A 99 8.26 -2.71 9.48
N GLN A 100 9.05 -2.03 10.30
CA GLN A 100 9.01 -2.20 11.74
C GLN A 100 7.64 -1.82 12.29
N LYS A 101 7.08 -2.71 13.13
CA LYS A 101 5.91 -2.44 13.95
C LYS A 101 6.33 -1.61 15.16
N LEU A 102 5.45 -0.72 15.60
CA LEU A 102 5.66 0.09 16.79
C LEU A 102 5.20 -0.65 18.05
N GLU A 103 5.87 -0.40 19.16
CA GLU A 103 5.43 -0.84 20.48
C GLU A 103 4.26 0.04 21.01
N ASP A 104 4.25 1.31 20.60
CA ASP A 104 3.22 2.29 20.92
C ASP A 104 2.45 2.66 19.64
N ALA A 105 1.22 2.19 19.54
CA ALA A 105 0.35 2.42 18.40
C ALA A 105 0.05 3.91 18.15
N SER A 106 0.17 4.78 19.16
CA SER A 106 0.00 6.23 19.01
C SER A 106 0.97 6.87 18.00
N GLY A 107 2.05 6.18 17.67
CA GLY A 107 2.98 6.56 16.61
C GLY A 107 2.48 6.36 15.18
N TYR A 108 1.35 5.66 14.97
CA TYR A 108 0.71 5.48 13.67
C TYR A 108 -0.10 6.71 13.28
N THR A 109 0.56 7.74 12.81
CA THR A 109 -0.05 9.00 12.36
C THR A 109 0.37 9.36 10.94
N VAL A 110 -0.47 10.09 10.23
CA VAL A 110 -0.16 10.57 8.87
C VAL A 110 1.09 11.45 8.90
N GLU A 111 1.24 12.30 9.90
CA GLU A 111 2.39 13.20 10.07
C GLU A 111 3.70 12.41 10.15
N ASN A 112 3.75 11.39 10.97
CA ASN A 112 4.92 10.53 11.11
C ASN A 112 5.23 9.77 9.81
N MET A 113 4.21 9.27 9.12
CA MET A 113 4.38 8.57 7.84
C MET A 113 4.84 9.50 6.71
N VAL A 114 4.44 10.78 6.73
CA VAL A 114 5.01 11.79 5.81
C VAL A 114 6.52 11.93 6.02
N GLU A 115 6.98 11.96 7.28
CA GLU A 115 8.40 12.02 7.59
C GLU A 115 9.15 10.76 7.17
N ASP A 116 8.52 9.58 7.25
CA ASP A 116 9.10 8.33 6.77
C ASP A 116 9.32 8.37 5.25
N VAL A 117 8.32 8.81 4.50
CA VAL A 117 8.42 8.98 3.03
C VAL A 117 9.59 9.90 2.68
N GLU A 118 9.73 11.03 3.39
CA GLU A 118 10.84 11.96 3.18
C GLU A 118 12.19 11.34 3.56
N ALA A 119 12.27 10.65 4.69
CA ALA A 119 13.49 9.96 5.14
C ALA A 119 13.95 8.91 4.11
N VAL A 120 13.03 8.12 3.56
CA VAL A 120 13.33 7.14 2.50
C VAL A 120 13.82 7.85 1.25
N ARG A 121 13.15 8.92 0.80
CA ARG A 121 13.58 9.70 -0.36
C ARG A 121 15.02 10.22 -0.20
N VAL A 122 15.34 10.75 0.96
CA VAL A 122 16.68 11.30 1.27
C VAL A 122 17.72 10.19 1.37
N ALA A 123 17.45 9.14 2.12
CA ALA A 123 18.40 8.03 2.35
C ALA A 123 18.76 7.31 1.03
N LEU A 124 17.78 7.12 0.15
CA LEU A 124 17.97 6.50 -1.16
C LEU A 124 18.47 7.50 -2.23
N ARG A 125 18.67 8.78 -1.87
CA ARG A 125 19.16 9.86 -2.75
C ARG A 125 18.36 9.96 -4.06
N LEU A 126 17.03 9.93 -3.93
CA LEU A 126 16.14 9.90 -5.12
C LEU A 126 16.02 11.27 -5.82
N GLY A 127 16.44 12.37 -5.19
CA GLY A 127 16.22 13.70 -5.74
C GLY A 127 14.73 14.10 -5.68
N GLN A 128 14.22 14.74 -6.73
CA GLN A 128 12.78 14.90 -6.92
C GLN A 128 12.19 13.57 -7.39
N VAL A 129 10.97 13.26 -6.92
CA VAL A 129 10.29 11.99 -7.24
C VAL A 129 8.91 12.25 -7.83
N THR A 130 8.43 11.35 -8.66
CA THR A 130 6.99 11.15 -8.81
C THR A 130 6.51 10.37 -7.58
N LEU A 131 5.51 10.88 -6.87
CA LEU A 131 4.89 10.16 -5.75
C LEU A 131 3.53 9.62 -6.18
N LEU A 132 3.37 8.31 -6.14
CA LEU A 132 2.09 7.63 -6.36
C LEU A 132 1.56 7.13 -5.03
N GLY A 133 0.37 7.58 -4.65
CA GLY A 133 -0.37 7.07 -3.50
C GLY A 133 -1.71 6.47 -3.91
N HIS A 134 -2.01 5.30 -3.37
CA HIS A 134 -3.26 4.58 -3.62
C HIS A 134 -4.09 4.48 -2.34
N SER A 135 -5.40 4.75 -2.42
CA SER A 135 -6.30 4.64 -1.28
C SER A 135 -5.83 5.54 -0.11
N TYR A 136 -5.69 5.00 1.09
CA TYR A 136 -5.06 5.68 2.21
C TYR A 136 -3.69 6.30 1.84
N GLY A 137 -2.85 5.58 1.08
CA GLY A 137 -1.58 6.11 0.58
C GLY A 137 -1.73 7.36 -0.29
N GLY A 138 -2.88 7.56 -0.92
CA GLY A 138 -3.20 8.80 -1.64
C GLY A 138 -3.48 9.98 -0.69
N ALA A 139 -4.12 9.74 0.45
CA ALA A 139 -4.26 10.76 1.50
C ALA A 139 -2.88 11.13 2.10
N LEU A 140 -2.01 10.12 2.32
CA LEU A 140 -0.63 10.32 2.73
C LEU A 140 0.17 11.11 1.68
N ALA A 141 0.03 10.80 0.39
CA ALA A 141 0.71 11.51 -0.69
C ALA A 141 0.27 12.98 -0.80
N GLN A 142 -1.01 13.28 -0.54
CA GLN A 142 -1.51 14.66 -0.45
C GLN A 142 -0.88 15.39 0.75
N ALA A 143 -0.82 14.77 1.92
CA ALA A 143 -0.16 15.34 3.10
C ALA A 143 1.32 15.64 2.81
N TYR A 144 2.01 14.71 2.16
CA TYR A 144 3.39 14.87 1.72
C TYR A 144 3.52 16.07 0.73
N ALA A 145 2.66 16.15 -0.27
CA ALA A 145 2.67 17.24 -1.25
C ALA A 145 2.44 18.59 -0.58
N LEU A 146 1.54 18.69 0.38
CA LEU A 146 1.27 19.91 1.13
C LEU A 146 2.46 20.39 1.97
N LYS A 147 3.37 19.50 2.35
CA LYS A 147 4.57 19.82 3.14
C LYS A 147 5.84 19.90 2.29
N TYR A 148 6.02 18.99 1.35
CA TYR A 148 7.27 18.76 0.63
C TYR A 148 7.14 18.86 -0.90
N GLN A 149 6.18 19.62 -1.44
CA GLN A 149 5.92 19.65 -2.89
C GLN A 149 7.15 20.01 -3.75
N LYS A 150 8.12 20.76 -3.23
CA LYS A 150 9.39 21.06 -3.93
C LYS A 150 10.23 19.83 -4.23
N ASN A 151 9.99 18.72 -3.51
CA ASN A 151 10.68 17.46 -3.68
C ASN A 151 9.94 16.52 -4.66
N LEU A 152 8.82 16.98 -5.21
CA LEU A 152 8.03 16.25 -6.20
C LEU A 152 8.29 16.79 -7.61
N SER A 153 8.44 15.88 -8.57
CA SER A 153 8.31 16.17 -10.00
C SER A 153 6.85 16.05 -10.44
N HIS A 154 6.14 15.02 -9.94
CA HIS A 154 4.73 14.76 -10.23
C HIS A 154 4.05 14.13 -9.02
N LEU A 155 2.72 14.22 -8.98
CA LEU A 155 1.86 13.57 -7.99
C LEU A 155 0.84 12.69 -8.70
N ILE A 156 0.66 11.44 -8.25
CA ILE A 156 -0.37 10.53 -8.76
C ILE A 156 -1.21 10.06 -7.58
N LEU A 157 -2.51 10.34 -7.64
CA LEU A 157 -3.50 10.03 -6.62
C LEU A 157 -4.47 8.99 -7.18
N GLY A 158 -4.37 7.75 -6.71
CA GLY A 158 -5.21 6.65 -7.16
C GLY A 158 -6.28 6.30 -6.13
N SER A 159 -7.57 6.33 -6.51
CA SER A 159 -8.66 5.80 -5.68
C SER A 159 -8.59 6.30 -4.23
N THR A 160 -8.66 7.61 -4.01
CA THR A 160 -8.39 8.24 -2.70
C THR A 160 -9.31 9.42 -2.41
N TRP A 161 -9.15 10.01 -1.24
CA TRP A 161 -9.95 11.12 -0.73
C TRP A 161 -9.08 12.23 -0.15
N SER A 162 -9.64 13.44 -0.04
CA SER A 162 -9.00 14.60 0.61
C SER A 162 -9.71 15.03 1.90
N SER A 163 -10.90 14.49 2.15
CA SER A 163 -11.74 14.76 3.34
C SER A 163 -12.34 13.48 3.87
N THR A 164 -11.96 13.08 5.08
CA THR A 164 -12.56 11.90 5.73
C THR A 164 -14.04 12.11 6.04
N LYS A 165 -14.46 13.35 6.28
CA LYS A 165 -15.89 13.67 6.41
C LYS A 165 -16.65 13.30 5.12
N ALA A 166 -16.14 13.71 3.95
CA ALA A 166 -16.77 13.40 2.68
C ALA A 166 -16.73 11.89 2.37
N LEU A 167 -15.64 11.19 2.73
CA LEU A 167 -15.57 9.74 2.60
C LEU A 167 -16.62 9.04 3.46
N ASN A 168 -16.80 9.45 4.71
CA ASN A 168 -17.84 8.89 5.59
C ASN A 168 -19.26 9.12 5.02
N GLU A 169 -19.49 10.24 4.35
CA GLU A 169 -20.78 10.47 3.64
C GLU A 169 -20.95 9.51 2.45
N VAL A 170 -19.88 9.15 1.75
CA VAL A 170 -19.91 8.10 0.72
C VAL A 170 -20.27 6.75 1.34
N PHE A 171 -19.65 6.37 2.43
CA PHE A 171 -19.92 5.10 3.11
C PHE A 171 -21.35 4.99 3.64
N ILE A 172 -21.93 6.10 4.12
CA ILE A 172 -23.35 6.13 4.49
C ILE A 172 -24.22 5.79 3.30
N ARG A 173 -23.98 6.41 2.12
CA ARG A 173 -24.72 6.10 0.90
C ARG A 173 -24.50 4.68 0.43
N MET A 174 -23.25 4.17 0.52
CA MET A 174 -22.93 2.80 0.18
C MET A 174 -23.72 1.81 1.03
N LYS A 175 -23.78 1.99 2.35
CA LYS A 175 -24.62 1.15 3.23
C LYS A 175 -26.11 1.24 2.85
N GLN A 176 -26.63 2.42 2.52
CA GLN A 176 -28.01 2.62 2.12
C GLN A 176 -28.39 1.88 0.82
N ASN A 177 -27.42 1.64 -0.06
CA ASN A 177 -27.60 0.91 -1.31
C ASN A 177 -27.54 -0.62 -1.15
N MET A 178 -27.16 -1.13 0.02
CA MET A 178 -27.20 -2.57 0.32
C MET A 178 -28.62 -3.07 0.55
N SER A 179 -28.84 -4.38 0.46
CA SER A 179 -30.14 -4.96 0.82
C SER A 179 -30.47 -4.68 2.30
N PRO A 180 -31.76 -4.52 2.66
CA PRO A 180 -32.15 -4.32 4.07
C PRO A 180 -31.65 -5.41 5.01
N GLU A 181 -31.58 -6.65 4.53
CA GLU A 181 -31.10 -7.81 5.29
C GLU A 181 -29.60 -7.67 5.59
N LEU A 182 -28.80 -7.25 4.60
CA LEU A 182 -27.37 -7.04 4.77
C LEU A 182 -27.10 -5.84 5.70
N GLN A 183 -27.83 -4.73 5.51
CA GLN A 183 -27.73 -3.58 6.41
C GLN A 183 -28.00 -3.98 7.87
N GLN A 184 -29.09 -4.74 8.12
CA GLN A 184 -29.43 -5.18 9.47
C GLN A 184 -28.39 -6.14 10.05
N ARG A 185 -27.87 -7.06 9.23
CA ARG A 185 -26.82 -7.99 9.66
C ARG A 185 -25.54 -7.26 10.05
N ILE A 186 -25.08 -6.31 9.23
CA ILE A 186 -23.91 -5.48 9.54
C ILE A 186 -24.14 -4.68 10.82
N HIS A 187 -25.28 -4.03 10.96
CA HIS A 187 -25.62 -3.25 12.16
C HIS A 187 -25.61 -4.10 13.43
N ASN A 188 -26.15 -5.31 13.39
CA ASN A 188 -26.15 -6.22 14.54
C ASN A 188 -24.72 -6.63 14.93
N LEU A 189 -23.86 -6.91 13.95
CA LEU A 189 -22.46 -7.25 14.18
C LEU A 189 -21.66 -6.06 14.74
N GLU A 190 -21.88 -4.86 14.20
CA GLU A 190 -21.29 -3.62 14.74
C GLU A 190 -21.70 -3.39 16.20
N SER A 191 -22.95 -3.66 16.53
CA SER A 191 -23.49 -3.48 17.89
C SER A 191 -23.04 -4.57 18.88
N SER A 192 -22.73 -5.78 18.42
CA SER A 192 -22.32 -6.91 19.28
C SER A 192 -20.81 -6.99 19.54
N GLY A 193 -20.03 -6.14 18.90
CA GLY A 193 -18.58 -6.11 18.98
C GLY A 193 -17.90 -6.63 17.70
N LEU A 194 -17.06 -5.80 17.13
CA LEU A 194 -16.45 -6.01 15.82
C LEU A 194 -15.21 -6.88 15.86
N PHE A 195 -14.45 -6.82 16.96
CA PHE A 195 -13.12 -7.39 17.04
C PHE A 195 -13.11 -8.72 17.80
N GLY A 196 -12.22 -9.63 17.39
CA GLY A 196 -12.06 -10.92 18.02
C GLY A 196 -11.48 -10.83 19.44
N HIS A 197 -11.61 -11.93 20.16
CA HIS A 197 -11.06 -12.13 21.51
C HIS A 197 -9.99 -13.22 21.42
N GLY A 198 -8.72 -12.89 21.46
CA GLY A 198 -7.68 -13.89 21.33
C GLY A 198 -6.28 -13.33 21.51
N LYS A 199 -5.34 -13.87 20.76
CA LYS A 199 -3.98 -13.33 20.63
C LYS A 199 -4.04 -11.92 20.04
N ASP A 200 -2.97 -11.13 20.23
CA ASP A 200 -2.97 -9.71 19.84
C ASP A 200 -3.42 -9.47 18.40
N TYR A 201 -3.02 -10.33 17.45
CA TYR A 201 -3.51 -10.25 16.08
C TYR A 201 -5.01 -10.46 15.96
N GLU A 202 -5.56 -11.49 16.60
CA GLU A 202 -6.99 -11.83 16.56
C GLU A 202 -7.84 -10.80 17.29
N LYS A 203 -7.29 -10.20 18.34
CA LYS A 203 -7.91 -9.12 19.12
C LYS A 203 -8.19 -7.87 18.31
N ASN A 204 -7.28 -7.53 17.41
CA ASN A 204 -7.36 -6.32 16.59
C ASN A 204 -8.04 -6.56 15.23
N ARG A 205 -8.22 -7.82 14.83
CA ARG A 205 -8.89 -8.21 13.60
C ARG A 205 -10.40 -8.21 13.77
N TYR A 206 -11.12 -7.80 12.73
CA TYR A 206 -12.56 -8.01 12.67
C TYR A 206 -12.92 -9.51 12.81
N THR A 207 -14.07 -9.77 13.43
CA THR A 207 -14.62 -11.14 13.49
C THR A 207 -14.86 -11.68 12.08
N THR A 208 -14.79 -13.00 11.91
CA THR A 208 -15.02 -13.65 10.60
C THR A 208 -16.42 -13.30 10.06
N GLU A 209 -17.41 -13.28 10.91
CA GLU A 209 -18.80 -12.96 10.56
C GLU A 209 -18.92 -11.54 10.02
N TYR A 210 -18.22 -10.57 10.63
CA TYR A 210 -18.19 -9.20 10.16
C TYR A 210 -17.43 -9.06 8.84
N MET A 211 -16.28 -9.74 8.70
CA MET A 211 -15.52 -9.74 7.45
C MET A 211 -16.36 -10.28 6.28
N VAL A 212 -17.11 -11.36 6.49
CA VAL A 212 -17.99 -11.91 5.44
C VAL A 212 -19.09 -10.92 5.07
N ALA A 213 -19.74 -10.31 6.05
CA ALA A 213 -20.86 -9.41 5.80
C ALA A 213 -20.40 -8.06 5.23
N ALA A 214 -19.51 -7.38 5.93
CA ALA A 214 -19.09 -6.03 5.57
C ALA A 214 -18.13 -6.01 4.39
N TRP A 215 -17.06 -6.80 4.45
CA TRP A 215 -16.06 -6.86 3.39
C TRP A 215 -16.52 -7.68 2.19
N GLY A 216 -16.95 -8.93 2.43
CA GLY A 216 -17.29 -9.87 1.37
C GLY A 216 -18.52 -9.48 0.57
N GLU A 217 -19.61 -9.08 1.25
CA GLU A 217 -20.88 -8.79 0.58
C GLU A 217 -21.10 -7.28 0.38
N GLY A 218 -20.69 -6.45 1.34
CA GLY A 218 -20.95 -5.01 1.29
C GLY A 218 -19.91 -4.21 0.52
N TYR A 219 -18.65 -4.47 0.76
CA TYR A 219 -17.53 -3.63 0.31
C TYR A 219 -16.88 -4.14 -0.98
N PHE A 220 -16.72 -5.45 -1.07
CA PHE A 220 -16.01 -6.12 -2.15
C PHE A 220 -16.47 -5.78 -3.58
N PRO A 221 -17.79 -5.55 -3.85
CA PRO A 221 -18.26 -5.09 -5.15
C PRO A 221 -17.69 -3.74 -5.61
N TYR A 222 -17.20 -2.92 -4.66
CA TYR A 222 -16.56 -1.64 -4.94
C TYR A 222 -15.04 -1.73 -5.06
N LEU A 223 -14.44 -2.85 -4.59
CA LEU A 223 -13.00 -3.10 -4.75
C LEU A 223 -12.64 -3.55 -6.16
N TYR A 224 -13.44 -4.45 -6.73
CA TYR A 224 -13.15 -5.09 -8.02
C TYR A 224 -14.40 -5.23 -8.88
N GLN A 225 -14.24 -4.93 -10.16
CA GLN A 225 -15.22 -5.23 -11.21
C GLN A 225 -14.80 -6.40 -12.11
N ASN A 226 -13.50 -6.59 -12.31
CA ASN A 226 -12.91 -7.64 -13.14
C ASN A 226 -11.86 -8.43 -12.37
N ARG A 227 -12.26 -9.12 -11.34
CA ARG A 227 -11.37 -9.87 -10.47
C ARG A 227 -10.62 -10.99 -11.21
N PRO A 228 -9.28 -11.02 -11.22
CA PRO A 228 -8.52 -12.02 -11.96
C PRO A 228 -8.60 -13.43 -11.35
N ASP A 229 -8.78 -13.54 -10.02
CA ASP A 229 -8.99 -14.79 -9.28
C ASP A 229 -10.08 -14.57 -8.23
N PRO A 230 -11.17 -15.35 -8.24
CA PRO A 230 -12.22 -15.26 -7.24
C PRO A 230 -11.75 -15.40 -5.79
N ASN A 231 -10.62 -16.10 -5.58
CA ASN A 231 -10.04 -16.34 -4.26
C ASN A 231 -8.86 -15.40 -3.95
N TYR A 232 -8.48 -14.56 -4.90
CA TYR A 232 -7.38 -13.63 -4.70
C TYR A 232 -7.87 -12.37 -3.99
N ASP A 233 -7.40 -12.15 -2.78
CA ASP A 233 -7.53 -10.91 -2.05
C ASP A 233 -6.15 -10.29 -1.84
N PRO A 234 -5.78 -9.24 -2.57
CA PRO A 234 -4.47 -8.62 -2.42
C PRO A 234 -4.33 -7.87 -1.10
N VAL A 235 -5.44 -7.52 -0.46
CA VAL A 235 -5.44 -6.79 0.81
C VAL A 235 -5.36 -7.75 2.01
N ASP A 236 -6.06 -8.88 1.97
CA ASP A 236 -6.10 -9.85 3.06
C ASP A 236 -5.44 -11.20 2.72
N ASN A 237 -4.23 -11.20 2.22
CA ASN A 237 -3.46 -12.45 2.11
C ASN A 237 -2.72 -12.80 3.42
N GLY A 238 -3.26 -12.41 4.57
CA GLY A 238 -2.68 -12.63 5.89
C GLY A 238 -1.58 -11.64 6.28
N LYS A 239 -1.40 -10.57 5.52
CA LYS A 239 -0.32 -9.58 5.74
C LYS A 239 -0.82 -8.22 6.26
N MET A 240 -2.13 -8.05 6.47
CA MET A 240 -2.70 -6.83 7.04
C MET A 240 -2.21 -6.60 8.48
N SER A 241 -1.74 -5.42 8.79
CA SER A 241 -1.46 -5.00 10.16
C SER A 241 -2.74 -4.50 10.82
N TRP A 242 -3.46 -5.40 11.49
CA TRP A 242 -4.76 -5.09 12.10
C TRP A 242 -4.68 -4.11 13.26
N GLU A 243 -3.58 -4.11 14.01
CA GLU A 243 -3.36 -3.12 15.07
C GLU A 243 -3.25 -1.71 14.50
N LEU A 244 -2.43 -1.53 13.46
CA LEU A 244 -2.30 -0.27 12.75
C LEU A 244 -3.63 0.12 12.08
N TYR A 245 -4.30 -0.84 11.43
CA TYR A 245 -5.60 -0.60 10.79
C TYR A 245 -6.61 -0.03 11.79
N ARG A 246 -6.77 -0.70 12.93
CA ARG A 246 -7.67 -0.28 14.00
C ARG A 246 -7.33 1.11 14.55
N GLU A 247 -6.04 1.40 14.79
CA GLU A 247 -5.59 2.71 15.27
C GLU A 247 -5.90 3.84 14.29
N MET A 248 -5.70 3.58 13.00
CA MET A 248 -5.84 4.62 11.98
C MET A 248 -7.25 4.71 11.41
N TRP A 249 -7.89 3.57 11.11
CA TRP A 249 -9.24 3.54 10.54
C TRP A 249 -10.30 3.78 11.62
N GLY A 250 -10.22 3.05 12.74
CA GLY A 250 -11.08 3.22 13.90
C GLY A 250 -11.70 1.95 14.42
N GLU A 251 -12.66 2.12 15.33
CA GLU A 251 -13.26 1.02 16.10
C GLU A 251 -14.73 0.74 15.77
N HIS A 252 -15.37 1.56 14.93
CA HIS A 252 -16.81 1.49 14.69
C HIS A 252 -17.21 0.82 13.38
N GLY A 253 -16.26 0.15 12.74
CA GLY A 253 -16.51 -0.69 11.57
C GLY A 253 -15.94 -0.12 10.28
N GLU A 254 -16.16 -0.86 9.22
CA GLU A 254 -15.57 -0.59 7.90
C GLU A 254 -16.11 0.69 7.25
N PHE A 255 -17.39 1.02 7.51
CA PHE A 255 -18.08 2.13 6.88
C PHE A 255 -18.03 3.44 7.69
N VAL A 256 -17.09 3.54 8.62
CA VAL A 256 -16.83 4.74 9.42
C VAL A 256 -15.34 4.87 9.69
N VAL A 257 -14.76 5.96 9.23
CA VAL A 257 -13.36 6.30 9.55
C VAL A 257 -13.34 7.29 10.69
N ASP A 258 -13.01 6.80 11.88
CA ASP A 258 -12.99 7.59 13.12
C ASP A 258 -11.73 7.42 13.98
N GLY A 259 -10.77 6.64 13.50
CA GLY A 259 -9.41 6.53 14.04
C GLY A 259 -8.57 7.78 13.75
N ASN A 260 -7.25 7.63 13.69
CA ASN A 260 -6.34 8.75 13.44
C ASN A 260 -6.58 9.44 12.09
N LEU A 261 -7.15 8.73 11.10
CA LEU A 261 -7.51 9.28 9.80
C LEU A 261 -8.72 10.23 9.83
N ARG A 262 -9.46 10.32 10.95
CA ARG A 262 -10.60 11.25 11.08
C ARG A 262 -10.21 12.71 10.86
N SER A 263 -8.93 13.05 11.06
CA SER A 263 -8.39 14.41 10.92
C SER A 263 -7.96 14.75 9.50
N VAL A 264 -8.04 13.80 8.54
CA VAL A 264 -7.72 14.06 7.13
C VAL A 264 -8.75 15.02 6.55
N GLU A 265 -8.35 16.29 6.40
CA GLU A 265 -9.12 17.37 5.79
C GLU A 265 -8.17 18.29 5.03
N TYR A 266 -7.95 17.98 3.76
CA TYR A 266 -6.98 18.68 2.91
C TYR A 266 -7.64 19.50 1.80
N THR A 267 -8.93 19.34 1.57
CA THR A 267 -9.67 19.83 0.40
C THR A 267 -9.43 21.33 0.16
N ASP A 268 -9.50 22.16 1.19
CA ASP A 268 -9.30 23.61 1.04
C ASP A 268 -7.83 24.00 0.76
N ARG A 269 -6.90 23.13 1.14
CA ARG A 269 -5.45 23.35 0.96
C ARG A 269 -4.94 22.83 -0.38
N LEU A 270 -5.69 21.98 -1.08
CA LEU A 270 -5.26 21.36 -2.35
C LEU A 270 -4.93 22.40 -3.42
N SER A 271 -5.55 23.59 -3.39
CA SER A 271 -5.26 24.69 -4.30
C SER A 271 -3.82 25.22 -4.19
N THR A 272 -3.11 24.88 -3.10
CA THR A 272 -1.69 25.23 -2.91
C THR A 272 -0.73 24.26 -3.59
N ILE A 273 -1.20 23.09 -4.03
CA ILE A 273 -0.42 22.10 -4.79
C ILE A 273 -0.27 22.64 -6.23
N LYS A 274 0.98 22.84 -6.66
CA LYS A 274 1.35 23.35 -7.99
C LYS A 274 2.10 22.31 -8.83
N VAL A 275 2.30 21.12 -8.25
CA VAL A 275 2.94 19.99 -8.94
C VAL A 275 1.94 19.39 -9.94
N PRO A 276 2.36 19.07 -11.17
CA PRO A 276 1.51 18.33 -12.09
C PRO A 276 0.95 17.08 -11.42
N THR A 277 -0.39 16.94 -11.43
CA THR A 277 -1.09 15.92 -10.67
C THR A 277 -1.98 15.07 -11.58
N LEU A 278 -1.91 13.75 -11.43
CA LEU A 278 -2.81 12.79 -12.08
C LEU A 278 -3.72 12.16 -11.02
N ILE A 279 -5.03 12.25 -11.22
CA ILE A 279 -6.04 11.67 -10.34
C ILE A 279 -6.70 10.51 -11.10
N LEU A 280 -6.73 9.34 -10.47
CA LEU A 280 -7.21 8.09 -11.04
C LEU A 280 -8.30 7.51 -10.13
N VAL A 281 -9.44 7.11 -10.69
CA VAL A 281 -10.57 6.54 -9.93
C VAL A 281 -11.37 5.59 -10.80
N GLY A 282 -11.90 4.51 -10.24
CA GLY A 282 -12.87 3.64 -10.91
C GLY A 282 -14.28 4.24 -10.92
N ASP A 283 -15.09 3.90 -11.92
CA ASP A 283 -16.50 4.34 -11.97
C ASP A 283 -17.41 3.64 -10.93
N HIS A 284 -16.90 2.58 -10.30
CA HIS A 284 -17.54 1.82 -9.21
C HIS A 284 -16.66 1.77 -7.94
N ASP A 285 -15.84 2.78 -7.74
CA ASP A 285 -14.88 2.85 -6.63
C ASP A 285 -15.58 3.15 -5.31
N GLU A 286 -15.08 2.57 -4.22
CA GLU A 286 -15.48 2.94 -2.86
C GLU A 286 -15.10 4.38 -2.50
N CYS A 287 -13.98 4.88 -3.05
CA CYS A 287 -13.61 6.29 -3.01
C CYS A 287 -14.33 7.03 -4.14
N ASP A 288 -15.64 6.92 -4.19
CA ASP A 288 -16.58 7.47 -5.18
C ASP A 288 -15.98 8.55 -6.10
N PRO A 289 -16.24 8.51 -7.41
CA PRO A 289 -15.73 9.50 -8.37
C PRO A 289 -15.94 10.96 -7.98
N SER A 290 -16.96 11.26 -7.17
CA SER A 290 -17.20 12.62 -6.67
C SER A 290 -16.06 13.13 -5.77
N LEU A 291 -15.37 12.25 -5.02
CA LEU A 291 -14.20 12.64 -4.22
C LEU A 291 -13.00 13.00 -5.12
N ALA A 292 -12.81 12.24 -6.19
CA ALA A 292 -11.77 12.53 -7.19
C ALA A 292 -12.05 13.83 -7.95
N GLU A 293 -13.30 14.07 -8.32
CA GLU A 293 -13.74 15.32 -8.94
C GLU A 293 -13.52 16.53 -8.02
N ALA A 294 -13.85 16.41 -6.72
CA ALA A 294 -13.59 17.47 -5.74
C ALA A 294 -12.10 17.83 -5.65
N MET A 295 -11.21 16.84 -5.69
CA MET A 295 -9.75 17.07 -5.73
C MET A 295 -9.33 17.73 -7.05
N HIS A 296 -9.87 17.26 -8.18
CA HIS A 296 -9.57 17.82 -9.50
C HIS A 296 -9.97 19.30 -9.61
N GLN A 297 -11.12 19.67 -9.10
CA GLN A 297 -11.56 21.07 -9.07
C GLN A 297 -10.66 21.99 -8.23
N LYS A 298 -9.94 21.46 -7.26
CA LYS A 298 -9.06 22.23 -6.36
C LYS A 298 -7.61 22.29 -6.84
N ILE A 299 -7.09 21.26 -7.49
CA ILE A 299 -5.70 21.20 -7.96
C ILE A 299 -5.64 21.69 -9.41
N ALA A 300 -5.16 22.90 -9.63
CA ALA A 300 -5.19 23.56 -10.95
C ALA A 300 -4.42 22.78 -12.03
N GLU A 301 -3.26 22.19 -11.69
CA GLU A 301 -2.41 21.43 -12.59
C GLU A 301 -2.75 19.91 -12.56
N SER A 302 -4.03 19.57 -12.45
CA SER A 302 -4.46 18.19 -12.38
C SER A 302 -5.16 17.69 -13.64
N LYS A 303 -5.10 16.37 -13.82
CA LYS A 303 -5.89 15.60 -14.80
C LYS A 303 -6.63 14.51 -14.06
N LEU A 304 -7.90 14.37 -14.36
CA LEU A 304 -8.75 13.29 -13.85
C LEU A 304 -8.93 12.22 -14.92
N VAL A 305 -8.79 10.96 -14.54
CA VAL A 305 -9.12 9.78 -15.36
C VAL A 305 -10.07 8.90 -14.58
N VAL A 306 -11.28 8.73 -15.08
CA VAL A 306 -12.26 7.77 -14.56
C VAL A 306 -12.17 6.50 -15.40
N PHE A 307 -11.95 5.36 -14.74
CA PHE A 307 -11.81 4.06 -15.38
C PHE A 307 -13.19 3.39 -15.49
N PRO A 308 -13.69 3.11 -16.69
CA PRO A 308 -14.97 2.43 -16.87
C PRO A 308 -14.86 0.96 -16.42
N LYS A 309 -15.89 0.46 -15.76
CA LYS A 309 -15.94 -0.92 -15.23
C LYS A 309 -14.74 -1.25 -14.34
N ALA A 310 -14.41 -0.35 -13.46
CA ALA A 310 -13.34 -0.52 -12.48
C ALA A 310 -13.82 -0.09 -11.09
N GLY A 311 -13.40 -0.85 -10.09
CA GLY A 311 -13.55 -0.51 -8.69
C GLY A 311 -12.31 0.21 -8.16
N HIS A 312 -12.08 0.06 -6.87
CA HIS A 312 -10.96 0.65 -6.14
C HIS A 312 -9.59 0.24 -6.68
N MET A 313 -9.49 -1.00 -7.13
CA MET A 313 -8.25 -1.57 -7.67
C MET A 313 -8.15 -1.35 -9.18
N THR A 314 -8.13 -0.09 -9.61
CA THR A 314 -8.13 0.31 -11.03
C THR A 314 -7.03 -0.34 -11.87
N PHE A 315 -5.83 -0.54 -11.27
CA PHE A 315 -4.70 -1.21 -11.93
C PHE A 315 -4.88 -2.73 -12.06
N VAL A 316 -5.82 -3.32 -11.31
CA VAL A 316 -6.23 -4.73 -11.45
C VAL A 316 -7.33 -4.85 -12.50
N ASP A 317 -8.36 -4.02 -12.41
CA ASP A 317 -9.52 -4.08 -13.28
C ASP A 317 -9.22 -3.61 -14.72
N GLN A 318 -8.37 -2.57 -14.85
CA GLN A 318 -8.04 -1.93 -16.13
C GLN A 318 -6.51 -1.74 -16.30
N PRO A 319 -5.69 -2.80 -16.23
CA PRO A 319 -4.22 -2.69 -16.12
C PRO A 319 -3.59 -1.93 -17.28
N GLU A 320 -4.05 -2.16 -18.53
CA GLU A 320 -3.52 -1.49 -19.71
C GLU A 320 -3.89 -0.01 -19.76
N MET A 321 -5.12 0.34 -19.38
CA MET A 321 -5.58 1.72 -19.32
C MET A 321 -4.85 2.47 -18.21
N PHE A 322 -4.68 1.85 -17.04
CA PHE A 322 -3.92 2.40 -15.92
C PHE A 322 -2.46 2.70 -16.34
N ARG A 323 -1.78 1.69 -16.91
CA ARG A 323 -0.41 1.86 -17.39
C ARG A 323 -0.28 3.01 -18.39
N LYS A 324 -1.15 3.05 -19.40
CA LYS A 324 -1.15 4.12 -20.41
C LYS A 324 -1.41 5.50 -19.81
N ALA A 325 -2.31 5.62 -18.84
CA ALA A 325 -2.60 6.88 -18.16
C ALA A 325 -1.35 7.40 -17.43
N VAL A 326 -0.67 6.53 -16.66
CA VAL A 326 0.55 6.86 -15.93
C VAL A 326 1.70 7.21 -16.89
N GLU A 327 2.02 6.35 -17.87
CA GLU A 327 3.10 6.59 -18.84
C GLU A 327 2.88 7.89 -19.63
N SER A 328 1.65 8.12 -20.14
CA SER A 328 1.34 9.34 -20.91
C SER A 328 1.40 10.61 -20.05
N PHE A 329 1.22 10.50 -18.77
CA PHE A 329 1.35 11.62 -17.84
C PHE A 329 2.82 11.93 -17.55
N LEU A 330 3.65 10.91 -17.36
CA LEU A 330 5.07 11.05 -17.01
C LEU A 330 5.98 11.39 -18.20
N MET A 331 5.54 11.17 -19.43
CA MET A 331 6.31 11.50 -20.66
C MET A 331 6.21 12.98 -21.08
N LYS A 332 5.50 13.80 -20.32
CA LYS A 332 5.34 15.24 -20.58
C LYS A 332 6.27 16.06 -19.73
#